data_1d1dac241f1b1f848851bb9209621faf
#
_entry.id   1d1dac241f1b1f848851bb9209621faf
#
_cell.length_a   1.000
_cell.length_b   1.000
_cell.length_c   1.000
_cell.angle_alpha   90.00
_cell.angle_beta   90.00
_cell.angle_gamma   90.00
#
_symmetry.space_group_name_H-M   'P 1'
#
loop_
_entity.id
_entity.type
_entity.pdbx_description
1 polymer ?
#
loop_
_entity_poly.entity_id
_entity_poly.type
_entity_poly.pdbx_seq_one_letter_code
_entity_poly.pdbx_strand_id
1 'polypeptide(L)'
;MSHTPATRAELITLVRQWHQDSTPWIPSGQGTRLDWGPALDPDHAVLSCQHLNQVIDHAVDDLTITVEAGLPLVDLQRLLAAQGQWLPVDWPRGGEPTTTDRSDDESQSQAGTIGGLIARGLSGGLRQRHLGIRDQIIGIGLLRSDGTAAKAGGRVVKNVAGYDLMRLLCGSWGSLALITEVTLRVQPIRPAHAG
;
A
#
# COMPACT_ATOMS: atom_id res chain seq x y z
N MET A 1 -14.91 0.91 16.21
CA MET A 1 -14.94 2.36 15.86
C MET A 1 -13.82 2.65 14.87
N SER A 2 -14.05 3.42 13.79
CA SER A 2 -13.01 3.73 12.79
C SER A 2 -12.41 5.12 13.05
N HIS A 3 -11.08 5.22 13.01
CA HIS A 3 -10.31 6.45 13.18
C HIS A 3 -9.52 6.73 11.91
N THR A 4 -9.58 7.98 11.42
CA THR A 4 -9.01 8.39 10.13
C THR A 4 -8.15 9.65 10.31
N PRO A 5 -6.93 9.54 10.87
CA PRO A 5 -6.05 10.68 11.05
C PRO A 5 -5.74 11.33 9.69
N ALA A 6 -5.77 12.65 9.65
CA ALA A 6 -5.52 13.43 8.44
C ALA A 6 -4.02 13.63 8.19
N THR A 7 -3.21 13.53 9.21
CA THR A 7 -1.76 13.77 9.13
C THR A 7 -0.95 12.65 9.79
N ARG A 8 0.31 12.53 9.36
CA ARG A 8 1.25 11.59 9.98
C ARG A 8 1.49 11.89 11.48
N ALA A 9 1.46 13.16 11.87
CA ALA A 9 1.62 13.56 13.27
C ALA A 9 0.44 13.08 14.12
N GLU A 10 -0.79 13.27 13.64
CA GLU A 10 -2.00 12.76 14.29
C GLU A 10 -1.97 11.22 14.39
N LEU A 11 -1.57 10.54 13.32
CA LEU A 11 -1.41 9.08 13.28
C LEU A 11 -0.47 8.60 14.41
N ILE A 12 0.72 9.21 14.52
CA ILE A 12 1.71 8.84 15.52
C ILE A 12 1.17 9.10 16.94
N THR A 13 0.51 10.24 17.13
CA THR A 13 -0.07 10.60 18.43
C THR A 13 -1.13 9.60 18.86
N LEU A 14 -2.03 9.23 17.94
CA LEU A 14 -3.10 8.27 18.20
C LEU A 14 -2.55 6.88 18.55
N VAL A 15 -1.57 6.39 17.78
CA VAL A 15 -0.96 5.07 18.04
C VAL A 15 -0.23 5.05 19.39
N ARG A 16 0.46 6.13 19.76
CA ARG A 16 1.10 6.24 21.07
C ARG A 16 0.09 6.22 22.21
N GLN A 17 -1.02 6.93 22.06
CA GLN A 17 -2.10 6.90 23.05
C GLN A 17 -2.65 5.47 23.19
N TRP A 18 -2.99 4.81 22.09
CA TRP A 18 -3.50 3.44 22.13
C TRP A 18 -2.51 2.43 22.72
N HIS A 19 -1.21 2.65 22.49
CA HIS A 19 -0.18 1.84 23.13
C HIS A 19 -0.18 2.01 24.67
N GLN A 20 -0.32 3.25 25.16
CA GLN A 20 -0.40 3.54 26.58
C GLN A 20 -1.67 2.97 27.23
N ASP A 21 -2.78 3.07 26.52
CA ASP A 21 -4.10 2.60 26.97
C ASP A 21 -4.32 1.10 26.72
N SER A 22 -3.34 0.41 26.11
CA SER A 22 -3.47 -0.99 25.69
C SER A 22 -4.68 -1.23 24.76
N THR A 23 -5.07 -0.24 23.97
CA THR A 23 -6.18 -0.35 23.02
C THR A 23 -5.79 -1.21 21.82
N PRO A 24 -6.47 -2.33 21.56
CA PRO A 24 -6.21 -3.14 20.39
C PRO A 24 -6.72 -2.45 19.12
N TRP A 25 -5.94 -2.52 18.04
CA TRP A 25 -6.31 -1.88 16.78
C TRP A 25 -5.85 -2.64 15.54
N ILE A 26 -6.53 -2.38 14.43
CA ILE A 26 -6.30 -3.02 13.15
C ILE A 26 -5.99 -1.95 12.10
N PRO A 27 -4.87 -2.09 11.37
CA PRO A 27 -4.55 -1.18 10.27
C PRO A 27 -5.47 -1.39 9.08
N SER A 28 -5.90 -0.30 8.46
CA SER A 28 -6.72 -0.28 7.27
C SER A 28 -6.27 0.82 6.30
N GLY A 29 -6.49 0.60 5.01
CA GLY A 29 -6.53 1.66 4.01
C GLY A 29 -7.98 2.12 3.82
N GLN A 30 -8.57 1.78 2.67
CA GLN A 30 -9.99 2.03 2.36
C GLN A 30 -10.95 0.98 2.93
N GLY A 31 -10.47 0.01 3.70
CA GLY A 31 -11.31 -1.03 4.29
C GLY A 31 -11.82 -2.13 3.33
N THR A 32 -11.35 -2.15 2.09
CA THR A 32 -11.90 -3.02 1.03
C THR A 32 -11.68 -4.52 1.24
N ARG A 33 -10.89 -4.92 2.24
CA ARG A 33 -10.52 -6.32 2.51
C ARG A 33 -10.40 -6.64 3.99
N LEU A 34 -11.17 -5.97 4.83
CA LEU A 34 -11.17 -6.26 6.28
C LEU A 34 -11.81 -7.62 6.59
N ASP A 35 -12.67 -8.10 5.71
CA ASP A 35 -13.38 -9.37 5.78
C ASP A 35 -12.61 -10.57 5.19
N TRP A 36 -11.42 -10.36 4.63
CA TRP A 36 -10.64 -11.45 4.01
C TRP A 36 -9.92 -12.36 5.00
N GLY A 37 -9.85 -11.99 6.25
CA GLY A 37 -9.22 -12.74 7.32
C GLY A 37 -10.23 -13.35 8.29
N PRO A 38 -9.77 -13.80 9.46
CA PRO A 38 -10.66 -14.11 10.55
C PRO A 38 -11.55 -12.92 10.90
N ALA A 39 -12.76 -13.22 11.42
CA ALA A 39 -13.66 -12.18 11.90
C ALA A 39 -12.93 -11.24 12.86
N LEU A 40 -13.09 -9.94 12.64
CA LEU A 40 -12.50 -8.94 13.51
C LEU A 40 -13.23 -8.92 14.84
N ASP A 41 -12.48 -8.84 15.92
CA ASP A 41 -13.05 -8.60 17.24
C ASP A 41 -13.71 -7.22 17.23
N PRO A 42 -14.99 -7.10 17.61
CA PRO A 42 -15.71 -5.82 17.61
C PRO A 42 -15.09 -4.76 18.52
N ASP A 43 -14.32 -5.18 19.51
CA ASP A 43 -13.64 -4.28 20.44
C ASP A 43 -12.37 -3.64 19.86
N HIS A 44 -11.87 -4.12 18.71
CA HIS A 44 -10.73 -3.52 18.05
C HIS A 44 -11.10 -2.19 17.36
N ALA A 45 -10.28 -1.17 17.58
CA ALA A 45 -10.33 0.05 16.81
C ALA A 45 -9.78 -0.18 15.40
N VAL A 46 -10.39 0.44 14.39
CA VAL A 46 -9.87 0.42 13.01
C VAL A 46 -9.13 1.72 12.74
N LEU A 47 -7.85 1.63 12.41
CA LEU A 47 -6.99 2.76 12.03
C LEU A 47 -6.90 2.85 10.51
N SER A 48 -7.61 3.79 9.92
CA SER A 48 -7.60 4.00 8.47
C SER A 48 -6.55 5.04 8.06
N CYS A 49 -5.70 4.66 7.09
CA CYS A 49 -4.70 5.53 6.47
C CYS A 49 -5.21 6.22 5.21
N GLN A 50 -6.52 6.21 4.91
CA GLN A 50 -7.06 6.70 3.64
C GLN A 50 -6.73 8.17 3.34
N HIS A 51 -6.49 9.00 4.34
CA HIS A 51 -6.11 10.41 4.16
C HIS A 51 -4.60 10.62 4.01
N LEU A 52 -3.78 9.61 4.30
CA LEU A 52 -2.35 9.61 4.01
C LEU A 52 -2.13 9.10 2.58
N ASN A 53 -2.46 9.92 1.59
CA ASN A 53 -2.62 9.53 0.19
C ASN A 53 -1.81 10.39 -0.79
N GLN A 54 -0.78 11.09 -0.32
CA GLN A 54 0.01 11.98 -1.16
C GLN A 54 1.11 11.25 -1.92
N VAL A 55 1.46 11.79 -3.09
CA VAL A 55 2.74 11.49 -3.75
C VAL A 55 3.81 12.34 -3.08
N ILE A 56 4.81 11.69 -2.50
CA ILE A 56 5.92 12.36 -1.80
C ILE A 56 7.02 12.77 -2.79
N ASP A 57 7.29 11.90 -3.76
CA ASP A 57 8.32 12.11 -4.76
C ASP A 57 8.08 11.23 -5.99
N HIS A 58 8.36 11.73 -7.19
CA HIS A 58 8.30 10.95 -8.43
C HIS A 58 9.50 11.27 -9.31
N ALA A 59 10.52 10.44 -9.23
CA ALA A 59 11.71 10.51 -10.08
C ALA A 59 11.43 9.74 -11.38
N VAL A 60 10.85 10.42 -12.36
CA VAL A 60 10.39 9.81 -13.62
C VAL A 60 11.53 9.14 -14.37
N ASP A 61 12.69 9.79 -14.47
CA ASP A 61 13.85 9.27 -15.20
C ASP A 61 14.49 8.08 -14.49
N ASP A 62 14.39 8.00 -13.15
CA ASP A 62 14.90 6.89 -12.35
C ASP A 62 13.89 5.72 -12.23
N LEU A 63 12.69 5.88 -12.79
CA LEU A 63 11.62 4.90 -12.71
C LEU A 63 11.26 4.54 -11.25
N THR A 64 11.22 5.54 -10.37
CA THR A 64 10.88 5.36 -8.96
C THR A 64 9.84 6.38 -8.50
N ILE A 65 8.94 5.93 -7.62
CA ILE A 65 7.95 6.79 -7.00
C ILE A 65 7.85 6.48 -5.50
N THR A 66 7.76 7.53 -4.69
CA THR A 66 7.50 7.44 -3.25
C THR A 66 6.12 8.01 -2.95
N VAL A 67 5.29 7.21 -2.32
CA VAL A 67 3.91 7.57 -2.00
C VAL A 67 3.56 7.22 -0.56
N GLU A 68 2.57 7.90 -0.02
CA GLU A 68 1.94 7.48 1.23
C GLU A 68 1.11 6.21 1.03
N ALA A 69 1.05 5.37 2.06
CA ALA A 69 0.47 4.03 1.99
C ALA A 69 -1.05 4.01 1.76
N GLY A 70 -1.74 5.10 2.09
CA GLY A 70 -3.18 5.28 1.87
C GLY A 70 -3.54 5.69 0.45
N LEU A 71 -2.56 5.94 -0.44
CA LEU A 71 -2.86 6.28 -1.84
C LEU A 71 -3.60 5.12 -2.52
N PRO A 72 -4.76 5.38 -3.16
CA PRO A 72 -5.46 4.37 -3.93
C PRO A 72 -4.61 3.86 -5.09
N LEU A 73 -4.62 2.54 -5.31
CA LEU A 73 -3.84 1.93 -6.39
C LEU A 73 -4.23 2.46 -7.77
N VAL A 74 -5.51 2.74 -7.96
CA VAL A 74 -6.03 3.30 -9.22
C VAL A 74 -5.45 4.69 -9.49
N ASP A 75 -5.39 5.53 -8.47
CA ASP A 75 -4.86 6.89 -8.61
C ASP A 75 -3.36 6.86 -8.87
N LEU A 76 -2.63 5.95 -8.21
CA LEU A 76 -1.23 5.71 -8.53
C LEU A 76 -1.05 5.32 -10.00
N GLN A 77 -1.84 4.38 -10.52
CA GLN A 77 -1.72 3.94 -11.92
C GLN A 77 -2.05 5.07 -12.90
N ARG A 78 -3.05 5.91 -12.61
CA ARG A 78 -3.37 7.10 -13.43
C ARG A 78 -2.22 8.12 -13.46
N LEU A 79 -1.63 8.40 -12.29
CA LEU A 79 -0.47 9.29 -12.18
C LEU A 79 0.73 8.77 -12.99
N LEU A 80 1.03 7.49 -12.86
CA LEU A 80 2.12 6.86 -13.60
C LEU A 80 1.85 6.85 -15.10
N ALA A 81 0.63 6.53 -15.53
CA ALA A 81 0.25 6.49 -16.94
C ALA A 81 0.42 7.86 -17.62
N ALA A 82 0.15 8.97 -16.91
CA ALA A 82 0.38 10.33 -17.40
C ALA A 82 1.86 10.62 -17.72
N GLN A 83 2.78 9.83 -17.14
CA GLN A 83 4.22 9.90 -17.41
C GLN A 83 4.73 8.72 -18.27
N GLY A 84 3.83 8.00 -18.92
CA GLY A 84 4.19 6.83 -19.72
C GLY A 84 4.74 5.66 -18.89
N GLN A 85 4.38 5.57 -17.62
CA GLN A 85 4.84 4.55 -16.68
C GLN A 85 3.68 3.77 -16.10
N TRP A 86 3.97 2.64 -15.45
CA TRP A 86 3.01 1.83 -14.72
C TRP A 86 3.67 1.01 -13.63
N LEU A 87 2.91 0.64 -12.61
CA LEU A 87 3.31 -0.34 -11.62
C LEU A 87 2.81 -1.72 -12.10
N PRO A 88 3.70 -2.68 -12.43
CA PRO A 88 3.31 -3.96 -13.04
C PRO A 88 2.82 -4.95 -11.99
N VAL A 89 1.67 -4.69 -11.42
CA VAL A 89 1.02 -5.56 -10.44
C VAL A 89 -0.41 -5.86 -10.86
N ASP A 90 -0.82 -7.10 -10.63
CA ASP A 90 -2.24 -7.44 -10.64
C ASP A 90 -2.83 -7.05 -9.28
N TRP A 91 -4.06 -6.56 -9.30
CA TRP A 91 -4.83 -6.39 -8.08
C TRP A 91 -6.16 -7.13 -8.18
N PRO A 92 -6.53 -7.88 -7.16
CA PRO A 92 -7.82 -8.52 -7.17
C PRO A 92 -8.90 -7.45 -7.12
N ARG A 93 -9.79 -7.49 -8.08
CA ARG A 93 -11.03 -6.73 -8.03
C ARG A 93 -11.90 -7.38 -6.96
N GLY A 94 -12.25 -6.67 -5.91
CA GLY A 94 -13.14 -7.19 -4.88
C GLY A 94 -14.54 -7.40 -5.47
N GLY A 95 -15.17 -8.52 -5.12
CA GLY A 95 -16.54 -8.86 -5.49
C GLY A 95 -16.64 -9.96 -6.54
N GLU A 96 -17.62 -10.84 -6.39
CA GLU A 96 -18.09 -11.77 -7.41
C GLU A 96 -18.34 -11.02 -8.72
N PRO A 97 -18.03 -11.60 -9.90
CA PRO A 97 -18.40 -11.02 -11.18
C PRO A 97 -19.93 -11.12 -11.35
N THR A 98 -20.66 -10.31 -10.60
CA THR A 98 -22.10 -10.20 -10.80
C THR A 98 -22.34 -9.23 -11.95
N THR A 99 -22.70 -9.83 -13.10
CA THR A 99 -23.51 -9.27 -14.18
C THR A 99 -23.26 -7.79 -14.54
N THR A 100 -22.66 -7.60 -15.69
CA THR A 100 -22.91 -6.65 -16.80
C THR A 100 -23.18 -5.17 -16.54
N ASP A 101 -23.22 -4.63 -15.33
CA ASP A 101 -23.67 -3.24 -15.10
C ASP A 101 -22.97 -2.48 -13.97
N ARG A 102 -21.72 -2.84 -13.64
CA ARG A 102 -20.92 -1.97 -12.78
C ARG A 102 -20.17 -0.96 -13.62
N SER A 103 -20.41 0.32 -13.38
CA SER A 103 -19.60 1.40 -13.92
C SER A 103 -18.13 1.13 -13.58
N ASP A 104 -17.23 1.42 -14.52
CA ASP A 104 -15.77 1.24 -14.33
C ASP A 104 -15.25 1.89 -13.04
N ASP A 105 -15.98 2.87 -12.52
CA ASP A 105 -15.66 3.65 -11.32
C ASP A 105 -15.86 2.85 -10.01
N GLU A 106 -16.93 2.05 -9.90
CA GLU A 106 -17.15 1.20 -8.71
C GLU A 106 -16.17 0.03 -8.60
N SER A 107 -15.79 -0.57 -9.73
CA SER A 107 -14.77 -1.63 -9.75
C SER A 107 -13.39 -1.10 -9.41
N GLN A 108 -13.11 0.17 -9.67
CA GLN A 108 -11.87 0.85 -9.39
C GLN A 108 -11.74 1.23 -7.91
N SER A 109 -12.83 1.62 -7.25
CA SER A 109 -12.85 1.95 -5.82
C SER A 109 -12.47 0.74 -4.94
N GLN A 110 -12.69 -0.48 -5.42
CA GLN A 110 -12.37 -1.73 -4.71
C GLN A 110 -10.91 -2.18 -4.87
N ALA A 111 -10.09 -1.51 -5.66
CA ALA A 111 -8.67 -1.84 -5.81
C ALA A 111 -7.89 -1.72 -4.49
N GLY A 112 -8.36 -0.85 -3.60
CA GLY A 112 -7.73 -0.59 -2.31
C GLY A 112 -6.52 0.32 -2.43
N THR A 113 -5.72 0.38 -1.35
CA THR A 113 -4.55 1.25 -1.24
C THR A 113 -3.25 0.49 -1.46
N ILE A 114 -2.17 1.23 -1.76
CA ILE A 114 -0.83 0.67 -1.92
C ILE A 114 -0.36 -0.05 -0.65
N GLY A 115 -0.57 0.54 0.52
CA GLY A 115 -0.24 -0.11 1.80
C GLY A 115 -1.00 -1.42 2.01
N GLY A 116 -2.29 -1.45 1.67
CA GLY A 116 -3.12 -2.64 1.74
C GLY A 116 -2.67 -3.74 0.76
N LEU A 117 -2.29 -3.38 -0.47
CA LEU A 117 -1.73 -4.31 -1.46
C LEU A 117 -0.45 -4.98 -0.94
N ILE A 118 0.47 -4.19 -0.38
CA ILE A 118 1.75 -4.67 0.15
C ILE A 118 1.52 -5.51 1.40
N ALA A 119 0.73 -5.02 2.35
CA ALA A 119 0.45 -5.74 3.59
C ALA A 119 -0.18 -7.12 3.32
N ARG A 120 -0.99 -7.25 2.27
CA ARG A 120 -1.55 -8.54 1.84
C ARG A 120 -0.59 -9.38 0.99
N GLY A 121 0.43 -8.77 0.38
CA GLY A 121 1.39 -9.46 -0.48
C GLY A 121 0.76 -10.06 -1.73
N LEU A 122 -0.30 -9.42 -2.24
CA LEU A 122 -1.07 -9.94 -3.36
C LEU A 122 -0.26 -9.93 -4.66
N SER A 123 -0.34 -11.03 -5.39
CA SER A 123 0.32 -11.19 -6.69
C SER A 123 -0.54 -12.07 -7.59
N GLY A 124 -0.65 -11.70 -8.85
CA GLY A 124 -1.38 -12.43 -9.88
C GLY A 124 -0.48 -12.90 -11.03
N GLY A 125 -1.02 -12.97 -12.25
CA GLY A 125 -0.34 -13.49 -13.43
C GLY A 125 0.86 -12.66 -13.89
N LEU A 126 0.81 -11.34 -13.72
CA LEU A 126 1.90 -10.42 -14.10
C LEU A 126 3.22 -10.71 -13.37
N ARG A 127 3.15 -11.33 -12.21
CA ARG A 127 4.34 -11.73 -11.43
C ARG A 127 5.28 -12.65 -12.22
N GLN A 128 4.76 -13.44 -13.15
CA GLN A 128 5.58 -14.35 -13.96
C GLN A 128 6.58 -13.59 -14.87
N ARG A 129 6.21 -12.38 -15.28
CA ARG A 129 7.02 -11.55 -16.17
C ARG A 129 7.70 -10.38 -15.46
N HIS A 130 7.02 -9.78 -14.49
CA HIS A 130 7.41 -8.51 -13.89
C HIS A 130 7.80 -8.63 -12.43
N LEU A 131 7.78 -9.84 -11.84
CA LEU A 131 7.90 -10.09 -10.42
C LEU A 131 6.69 -9.59 -9.62
N GLY A 132 6.63 -9.88 -8.34
CA GLY A 132 5.52 -9.44 -7.48
C GLY A 132 5.73 -8.07 -6.87
N ILE A 133 4.71 -7.56 -6.18
CA ILE A 133 4.80 -6.28 -5.47
C ILE A 133 5.99 -6.25 -4.50
N ARG A 134 6.29 -7.37 -3.84
CA ARG A 134 7.42 -7.54 -2.93
C ARG A 134 8.77 -7.15 -3.57
N ASP A 135 8.93 -7.40 -4.86
CA ASP A 135 10.17 -7.16 -5.59
C ASP A 135 10.22 -5.75 -6.20
N GLN A 136 9.09 -5.04 -6.21
CA GLN A 136 9.00 -3.65 -6.66
C GLN A 136 9.31 -2.65 -5.55
N ILE A 137 9.25 -3.08 -4.28
CA ILE A 137 9.50 -2.20 -3.12
C ILE A 137 11.02 -2.03 -2.96
N ILE A 138 11.48 -0.77 -2.95
CA ILE A 138 12.88 -0.40 -2.71
C ILE A 138 13.07 0.43 -1.43
N GLY A 139 12.00 0.97 -0.89
CA GLY A 139 11.99 1.69 0.39
C GLY A 139 10.63 1.60 1.07
N ILE A 140 10.62 1.63 2.40
CA ILE A 140 9.40 1.59 3.19
C ILE A 140 9.55 2.42 4.46
N GLY A 141 8.51 3.19 4.77
CA GLY A 141 8.31 3.81 6.07
C GLY A 141 7.27 3.04 6.85
N LEU A 142 7.50 2.88 8.12
CA LEU A 142 6.64 2.13 9.02
C LEU A 142 6.43 2.83 10.36
N LEU A 143 5.34 2.49 11.01
CA LEU A 143 5.02 2.88 12.37
C LEU A 143 4.76 1.62 13.20
N ARG A 144 5.53 1.42 14.25
CA ARG A 144 5.36 0.32 15.20
C ARG A 144 4.17 0.58 16.12
N SER A 145 3.69 -0.45 16.77
CA SER A 145 2.58 -0.36 17.73
C SER A 145 2.85 0.54 18.94
N ASP A 146 4.13 0.81 19.24
CA ASP A 146 4.55 1.76 20.29
C ASP A 146 4.62 3.22 19.79
N GLY A 147 4.23 3.49 18.56
CA GLY A 147 4.32 4.81 17.94
C GLY A 147 5.73 5.23 17.52
N THR A 148 6.68 4.28 17.46
CA THR A 148 8.02 4.53 16.92
C THR A 148 7.99 4.45 15.40
N ALA A 149 8.35 5.53 14.73
CA ALA A 149 8.50 5.56 13.28
C ALA A 149 9.89 5.08 12.87
N ALA A 150 9.96 4.28 11.81
CA ALA A 150 11.21 3.81 11.22
C ALA A 150 11.12 3.80 9.69
N LYS A 151 12.28 3.78 9.02
CA LYS A 151 12.41 3.63 7.58
C LYS A 151 13.44 2.57 7.25
N ALA A 152 13.21 1.83 6.17
CA ALA A 152 14.15 0.86 5.62
C ALA A 152 14.23 0.99 4.10
N GLY A 153 15.37 0.65 3.52
CA GLY A 153 15.64 0.87 2.11
C GLY A 153 15.86 2.35 1.78
N GLY A 154 15.63 2.73 0.54
CA GLY A 154 15.84 4.09 0.06
C GLY A 154 15.35 4.27 -1.37
N ARG A 155 15.79 5.34 -2.02
CA ARG A 155 15.44 5.65 -3.41
C ARG A 155 16.34 4.97 -4.43
N VAL A 156 17.37 4.27 -3.98
CA VAL A 156 18.32 3.58 -4.85
C VAL A 156 18.04 2.09 -4.89
N VAL A 157 18.12 1.49 -6.06
CA VAL A 157 17.82 0.08 -6.30
C VAL A 157 18.79 -0.86 -5.55
N LYS A 158 20.01 -0.41 -5.26
CA LYS A 158 21.01 -1.19 -4.53
C LYS A 158 21.20 -0.63 -3.13
N ASN A 159 20.55 -1.26 -2.15
CA ASN A 159 20.82 -1.04 -0.73
C ASN A 159 21.49 -2.28 -0.14
N VAL A 160 22.71 -2.14 0.34
CA VAL A 160 23.52 -3.24 0.90
C VAL A 160 23.68 -3.12 2.42
N ALA A 161 23.10 -2.11 3.04
CA ALA A 161 23.19 -1.87 4.47
C ALA A 161 21.83 -2.12 5.16
N GLY A 162 21.86 -2.88 6.24
CA GLY A 162 20.71 -3.15 7.09
C GLY A 162 19.85 -4.35 6.68
N TYR A 163 18.83 -4.62 7.47
CA TYR A 163 17.87 -5.70 7.21
C TYR A 163 16.86 -5.30 6.13
N ASP A 164 16.43 -6.25 5.34
CA ASP A 164 15.40 -6.08 4.31
C ASP A 164 13.99 -6.10 4.93
N LEU A 165 13.68 -5.05 5.69
CA LEU A 165 12.38 -4.89 6.32
C LEU A 165 11.24 -4.70 5.31
N MET A 166 11.55 -4.23 4.10
CA MET A 166 10.57 -4.04 3.03
C MET A 166 9.92 -5.37 2.66
N ARG A 167 10.74 -6.41 2.52
CA ARG A 167 10.26 -7.75 2.19
C ARG A 167 9.60 -8.45 3.36
N LEU A 168 10.00 -8.12 4.58
CA LEU A 168 9.39 -8.65 5.81
C LEU A 168 7.95 -8.15 5.96
N LEU A 169 7.69 -6.88 5.64
CA LEU A 169 6.36 -6.28 5.77
C LEU A 169 5.39 -6.70 4.65
N CYS A 170 5.92 -7.15 3.52
CA CYS A 170 5.09 -7.65 2.43
C CYS A 170 4.46 -8.99 2.80
N GLY A 171 3.14 -9.04 2.85
CA GLY A 171 2.39 -10.22 3.30
C GLY A 171 2.25 -10.35 4.82
N SER A 172 2.62 -9.32 5.59
CA SER A 172 2.50 -9.31 7.06
C SER A 172 1.08 -9.09 7.58
N TRP A 173 0.15 -8.73 6.73
CA TRP A 173 -1.25 -8.41 7.07
C TRP A 173 -1.40 -7.28 8.11
N GLY A 174 -0.37 -6.42 8.22
CA GLY A 174 -0.34 -5.35 9.20
C GLY A 174 0.01 -5.81 10.63
N SER A 175 0.31 -7.09 10.85
CA SER A 175 0.60 -7.65 12.17
C SER A 175 1.95 -7.21 12.76
N LEU A 176 2.90 -6.80 11.92
CA LEU A 176 4.24 -6.42 12.36
C LEU A 176 4.40 -4.90 12.57
N ALA A 177 3.81 -4.11 11.69
CA ALA A 177 3.81 -2.66 11.75
C ALA A 177 2.80 -2.07 10.75
N LEU A 178 2.40 -0.82 10.96
CA LEU A 178 1.65 -0.05 10.00
C LEU A 178 2.59 0.51 8.93
N ILE A 179 2.32 0.22 7.66
CA ILE A 179 3.04 0.83 6.54
C ILE A 179 2.53 2.26 6.36
N THR A 180 3.42 3.25 6.35
CA THR A 180 3.06 4.67 6.24
C THR A 180 3.45 5.30 4.91
N GLU A 181 4.56 4.88 4.33
CA GLU A 181 5.03 5.32 3.01
C GLU A 181 5.76 4.19 2.30
N VAL A 182 5.82 4.24 0.99
CA VAL A 182 6.48 3.22 0.17
C VAL A 182 7.20 3.88 -0.99
N THR A 183 8.43 3.44 -1.26
CA THR A 183 9.15 3.74 -2.50
C THR A 183 9.10 2.51 -3.40
N LEU A 184 8.58 2.70 -4.60
CA LEU A 184 8.34 1.65 -5.58
C LEU A 184 9.19 1.87 -6.83
N ARG A 185 9.67 0.78 -7.40
CA ARG A 185 10.20 0.76 -8.75
C ARG A 185 9.03 0.55 -9.73
N VAL A 186 8.96 1.42 -10.73
CA VAL A 186 7.94 1.36 -11.79
C VAL A 186 8.58 0.98 -13.12
N GLN A 187 7.77 0.78 -14.15
CA GLN A 187 8.25 0.41 -15.49
C GLN A 187 7.65 1.33 -16.54
N PRO A 188 8.35 1.57 -17.66
CA PRO A 188 7.78 2.30 -18.78
C PRO A 188 6.68 1.47 -19.46
N ILE A 189 5.64 2.16 -19.91
CA ILE A 189 4.64 1.59 -20.80
C ILE A 189 5.30 1.42 -22.16
N ARG A 190 5.41 0.17 -22.63
CA ARG A 190 5.93 -0.09 -23.97
C ARG A 190 4.84 0.22 -24.99
N PRO A 191 5.17 0.92 -26.10
CA PRO A 191 4.22 1.09 -27.21
C PRO A 191 3.81 -0.30 -27.70
N ALA A 192 2.52 -0.48 -28.00
CA ALA A 192 2.05 -1.68 -28.67
C ALA A 192 2.75 -1.75 -30.04
N HIS A 193 3.60 -2.77 -30.22
CA HIS A 193 4.06 -3.08 -31.57
C HIS A 193 2.86 -3.63 -32.33
N ALA A 194 2.41 -2.88 -33.34
CA ALA A 194 1.52 -3.44 -34.34
C ALA A 194 2.30 -4.56 -35.05
N GLY A 195 1.93 -5.81 -34.76
CA GLY A 195 2.41 -7.00 -35.47
C GLY A 195 1.67 -7.18 -36.78
#